data_0bfbaa320b639f10a9a7b80b32267d0a
#
_entry.id   0bfbaa320b639f10a9a7b80b32267d0a
#
_cell.length_a   1.000
_cell.length_b   1.000
_cell.length_c   1.000
_cell.angle_alpha   90.00
_cell.angle_beta   90.00
_cell.angle_gamma   90.00
#
_symmetry.space_group_name_H-M   'P 1'
#
loop_
_entity.id
_entity.type
_entity.pdbx_description
1 polymer ?
#
loop_
_entity_poly.entity_id
_entity_poly.type
_entity_poly.pdbx_seq_one_letter_code
_entity_poly.pdbx_strand_id
1 'polypeptide(L)'
;DQESANGGTRDHQKNNNQRQGHQNKNKRPEHQDKNNGNRDTRNRYKEPDYEFDGIIESEGVLDIMQDGYGFLRSSDYHYLSSPDDIYVSQSQIRLFGLKTGDTVLGEVRPPKEGEKYFPLIKVNKINGLSPNVVRDRVSFEHLTPLFPNEKFNLADKQSTVSTRIIDLFAP
;
A
#
# COMPACT_ATOMS: atom_id res chain seq x y z
N ASP A 1 -2.57 36.34 52.67
CA ASP A 1 -3.95 36.23 53.19
C ASP A 1 -4.60 35.01 52.62
N GLN A 2 -4.74 34.02 53.51
CA GLN A 2 -5.84 33.07 53.74
C GLN A 2 -6.21 32.12 52.59
N GLU A 3 -5.88 30.82 52.71
CA GLU A 3 -6.69 29.72 53.38
C GLU A 3 -7.93 29.34 52.59
N SER A 4 -8.04 28.09 52.13
CA SER A 4 -8.62 26.90 52.78
C SER A 4 -8.63 25.74 51.77
N ALA A 5 -8.05 24.66 51.94
CA ALA A 5 -8.31 23.37 52.54
C ALA A 5 -9.77 22.84 52.41
N ASN A 6 -9.90 21.69 51.72
CA ASN A 6 -10.80 20.56 52.03
C ASN A 6 -10.62 19.50 50.93
N GLY A 7 -10.13 18.30 51.09
CA GLY A 7 -10.35 17.31 52.11
C GLY A 7 -11.52 16.38 51.75
N GLY A 8 -11.27 15.23 51.12
CA GLY A 8 -12.31 14.28 50.77
C GLY A 8 -11.76 12.92 50.32
N THR A 9 -11.21 12.20 51.28
CA THR A 9 -10.90 10.77 51.27
C THR A 9 -12.19 9.95 51.32
N ARG A 10 -12.38 8.96 50.50
CA ARG A 10 -13.24 7.76 50.72
C ARG A 10 -12.61 6.61 49.98
N ASP A 11 -11.94 5.77 50.70
CA ASP A 11 -12.19 4.49 51.38
C ASP A 11 -12.74 3.39 50.46
N HIS A 12 -11.89 2.41 50.32
CA HIS A 12 -12.01 0.95 50.30
C HIS A 12 -13.41 0.33 50.35
N GLN A 13 -13.64 -0.56 49.40
CA GLN A 13 -14.25 -1.85 49.80
C GLN A 13 -13.73 -2.98 48.89
N LYS A 14 -12.82 -3.76 49.47
CA LYS A 14 -12.54 -5.15 49.13
C LYS A 14 -13.79 -5.96 49.38
N ASN A 15 -14.24 -6.73 48.45
CA ASN A 15 -15.11 -7.87 48.77
C ASN A 15 -14.48 -9.16 48.29
N ASN A 16 -14.02 -9.85 49.27
CA ASN A 16 -13.46 -11.19 49.25
C ASN A 16 -14.65 -12.17 49.51
N ASN A 17 -14.99 -13.03 48.60
CA ASN A 17 -15.82 -14.16 48.96
C ASN A 17 -15.26 -15.44 48.36
N GLN A 18 -14.75 -16.20 49.33
CA GLN A 18 -14.27 -17.56 49.24
C GLN A 18 -15.44 -18.56 49.21
N ARG A 19 -15.18 -19.65 48.45
CA ARG A 19 -15.59 -21.05 48.72
C ARG A 19 -17.05 -21.43 48.54
N GLN A 20 -17.32 -22.41 47.69
CA GLN A 20 -17.49 -23.78 48.10
C GLN A 20 -17.68 -24.69 46.90
N GLY A 21 -16.92 -25.77 46.90
CA GLY A 21 -17.06 -26.85 45.97
C GLY A 21 -18.30 -27.69 46.25
N HIS A 22 -18.87 -28.16 45.18
CA HIS A 22 -19.74 -29.36 45.25
C HIS A 22 -19.44 -30.26 44.08
N GLN A 23 -18.81 -31.38 44.42
CA GLN A 23 -18.80 -32.57 43.60
C GLN A 23 -20.21 -33.10 43.51
N ASN A 24 -20.71 -33.36 42.34
CA ASN A 24 -21.77 -34.34 42.20
C ASN A 24 -21.53 -35.20 40.96
N LYS A 25 -21.17 -36.43 41.24
CA LYS A 25 -21.25 -37.58 40.36
C LYS A 25 -22.73 -37.87 40.13
N ASN A 26 -23.21 -38.05 38.91
CA ASN A 26 -23.90 -39.27 38.51
C ASN A 26 -24.62 -39.14 37.17
N LYS A 27 -24.43 -40.20 36.38
CA LYS A 27 -25.39 -40.86 35.47
C LYS A 27 -25.65 -40.24 34.10
N ARG A 28 -25.08 -40.93 33.12
CA ARG A 28 -25.67 -41.08 31.78
C ARG A 28 -27.12 -41.59 31.89
N PRO A 29 -27.93 -41.18 30.96
CA PRO A 29 -28.78 -42.15 30.23
C PRO A 29 -28.44 -42.12 28.74
N GLU A 30 -28.30 -43.30 28.22
CA GLU A 30 -28.47 -43.62 26.81
C GLU A 30 -29.89 -43.29 26.40
N HIS A 31 -30.04 -42.51 25.32
CA HIS A 31 -31.24 -42.54 24.51
C HIS A 31 -30.84 -42.34 23.07
N GLN A 32 -30.84 -43.43 22.36
CA GLN A 32 -31.60 -43.77 21.15
C GLN A 32 -31.69 -42.68 20.06
N ASP A 33 -31.11 -43.10 18.96
CA ASP A 33 -31.39 -42.67 17.58
C ASP A 33 -32.83 -42.22 17.36
N LYS A 34 -32.97 -41.00 16.90
CA LYS A 34 -33.99 -40.65 15.89
C LYS A 34 -33.36 -39.83 14.77
N ASN A 35 -33.06 -40.62 13.79
CA ASN A 35 -32.93 -40.25 12.39
C ASN A 35 -33.94 -39.16 12.04
N ASN A 36 -33.47 -37.92 11.77
CA ASN A 36 -34.20 -36.99 10.98
C ASN A 36 -33.27 -36.38 9.96
N GLY A 37 -33.32 -36.97 8.82
CA GLY A 37 -32.58 -36.52 7.63
C GLY A 37 -33.06 -35.15 7.19
N ASN A 38 -32.20 -34.18 7.36
CA ASN A 38 -32.12 -33.06 6.48
C ASN A 38 -30.63 -32.77 6.27
N ARG A 39 -29.99 -33.64 5.50
CA ARG A 39 -28.70 -33.35 4.90
C ARG A 39 -28.96 -32.28 3.87
N ASP A 40 -28.86 -31.03 4.26
CA ASP A 40 -28.53 -29.95 3.34
C ASP A 40 -27.18 -30.28 2.69
N THR A 41 -27.24 -31.14 1.71
CA THR A 41 -26.19 -31.32 0.72
C THR A 41 -26.15 -30.10 -0.18
N ARG A 42 -25.96 -28.93 0.40
CA ARG A 42 -25.28 -27.88 -0.32
C ARG A 42 -23.79 -28.23 -0.28
N ASN A 43 -23.44 -29.19 -1.08
CA ASN A 43 -22.09 -29.31 -1.59
C ASN A 43 -21.78 -27.97 -2.27
N ARG A 44 -21.38 -26.98 -1.47
CA ARG A 44 -20.56 -25.92 -2.01
C ARG A 44 -19.30 -26.63 -2.47
N TYR A 45 -19.23 -26.91 -3.75
CA TYR A 45 -17.96 -27.01 -4.42
C TYR A 45 -17.31 -25.66 -4.15
N LYS A 46 -16.49 -25.61 -3.10
CA LYS A 46 -15.46 -24.60 -2.98
C LYS A 46 -14.57 -24.90 -4.17
N GLU A 47 -14.79 -24.15 -5.26
CA GLU A 47 -13.79 -24.09 -6.30
C GLU A 47 -12.48 -23.80 -5.59
N PRO A 48 -11.42 -24.59 -5.81
CA PRO A 48 -10.15 -24.31 -5.21
C PRO A 48 -9.80 -22.89 -5.65
N ASP A 49 -9.70 -21.98 -4.68
CA ASP A 49 -9.13 -20.68 -4.91
C ASP A 49 -7.68 -20.92 -5.34
N TYR A 50 -7.47 -21.05 -6.64
CA TYR A 50 -6.14 -20.98 -7.21
C TYR A 50 -5.66 -19.55 -7.00
N GLU A 51 -4.98 -19.31 -5.89
CA GLU A 51 -4.25 -18.09 -5.68
C GLU A 51 -3.05 -18.11 -6.63
N PHE A 52 -3.22 -17.48 -7.77
CA PHE A 52 -2.11 -17.17 -8.66
C PHE A 52 -1.36 -15.98 -8.05
N ASP A 53 -0.47 -16.27 -7.12
CA ASP A 53 0.39 -15.26 -6.54
C ASP A 53 1.48 -14.87 -7.53
N GLY A 54 1.49 -13.59 -7.96
CA GLY A 54 2.64 -12.94 -8.56
C GLY A 54 3.23 -13.58 -9.83
N ILE A 55 2.40 -14.07 -10.75
CA ILE A 55 2.88 -14.76 -11.95
C ILE A 55 3.39 -13.80 -13.03
N ILE A 56 2.90 -12.56 -13.03
CA ILE A 56 3.19 -11.58 -14.08
C ILE A 56 4.02 -10.45 -13.47
N GLU A 57 5.20 -10.23 -14.02
CA GLU A 57 5.99 -9.03 -13.72
C GLU A 57 5.60 -7.92 -14.70
N SER A 58 5.30 -6.75 -14.20
CA SER A 58 4.87 -5.63 -15.01
C SER A 58 5.51 -4.33 -14.53
N GLU A 59 5.73 -3.43 -15.48
CA GLU A 59 6.30 -2.10 -15.24
C GLU A 59 5.35 -1.02 -15.70
N GLY A 60 5.27 0.07 -14.92
CA GLY A 60 4.46 1.22 -15.27
C GLY A 60 4.84 2.45 -14.50
N VAL A 61 4.32 3.60 -14.94
CA VAL A 61 4.51 4.89 -14.27
C VAL A 61 3.34 5.16 -13.35
N LEU A 62 3.63 5.46 -12.09
CA LEU A 62 2.63 5.69 -11.07
C LEU A 62 1.92 7.03 -11.25
N ASP A 63 0.61 6.98 -11.30
CA ASP A 63 -0.30 8.12 -11.26
C ASP A 63 -1.17 8.00 -10.00
N ILE A 64 -1.00 8.93 -9.04
CA ILE A 64 -1.72 8.90 -7.75
C ILE A 64 -2.98 9.75 -7.86
N MET A 65 -4.11 9.14 -7.51
CA MET A 65 -5.41 9.79 -7.47
C MET A 65 -5.59 10.63 -6.19
N GLN A 66 -6.55 11.54 -6.19
CA GLN A 66 -6.85 12.41 -5.05
C GLN A 66 -7.20 11.63 -3.77
N ASP A 67 -7.78 10.44 -3.93
CA ASP A 67 -8.14 9.55 -2.82
C ASP A 67 -6.94 8.79 -2.22
N GLY A 68 -5.73 8.98 -2.78
CA GLY A 68 -4.48 8.43 -2.27
C GLY A 68 -4.13 7.01 -2.72
N TYR A 69 -4.96 6.35 -3.52
CA TYR A 69 -4.58 5.16 -4.29
C TYR A 69 -4.00 5.57 -5.65
N GLY A 70 -3.43 4.65 -6.40
CA GLY A 70 -2.85 4.99 -7.69
C GLY A 70 -2.99 3.89 -8.72
N PHE A 71 -2.57 4.23 -9.94
CA PHE A 71 -2.48 3.31 -11.07
C PHE A 71 -1.10 3.37 -11.69
N LEU A 72 -0.55 2.23 -12.07
CA LEU A 72 0.60 2.18 -12.96
C LEU A 72 0.11 2.26 -14.38
N ARG A 73 0.50 3.33 -15.06
CA ARG A 73 0.16 3.60 -16.46
C ARG A 73 1.21 2.98 -17.39
N SER A 74 0.74 2.33 -18.43
CA SER A 74 1.63 1.73 -19.45
C SER A 74 2.10 2.75 -20.48
N SER A 75 3.35 2.59 -20.92
CA SER A 75 3.91 3.30 -22.08
C SER A 75 3.16 3.02 -23.38
N ASP A 76 2.58 1.82 -23.51
CA ASP A 76 1.86 1.40 -24.73
C ASP A 76 0.63 2.24 -25.00
N TYR A 77 0.04 2.79 -23.93
CA TYR A 77 -1.10 3.71 -24.00
C TYR A 77 -0.70 5.17 -23.77
N HIS A 78 0.57 5.51 -24.01
CA HIS A 78 1.09 6.87 -23.82
C HIS A 78 0.81 7.42 -22.40
N TYR A 79 0.83 6.56 -21.39
CA TYR A 79 0.54 6.87 -19.99
C TYR A 79 -0.88 7.40 -19.73
N LEU A 80 -1.79 7.20 -20.68
CA LEU A 80 -3.20 7.51 -20.50
C LEU A 80 -3.93 6.34 -19.80
N SER A 81 -5.12 6.63 -19.30
CA SER A 81 -5.97 5.61 -18.68
C SER A 81 -6.31 4.48 -19.64
N SER A 82 -6.06 3.25 -19.24
CA SER A 82 -6.27 2.05 -20.06
C SER A 82 -6.91 0.92 -19.23
N PRO A 83 -7.49 -0.10 -19.89
CA PRO A 83 -7.98 -1.28 -19.17
C PRO A 83 -6.86 -2.11 -18.54
N ASP A 84 -5.62 -1.94 -19.01
CA ASP A 84 -4.43 -2.66 -18.51
C ASP A 84 -3.75 -1.95 -17.33
N ASP A 85 -4.37 -0.89 -16.80
CA ASP A 85 -3.86 -0.17 -15.65
C ASP A 85 -3.77 -1.09 -14.42
N ILE A 86 -2.65 -0.99 -13.70
CA ILE A 86 -2.40 -1.78 -12.51
C ILE A 86 -2.74 -0.95 -11.28
N TYR A 87 -3.63 -1.47 -10.46
CA TYR A 87 -4.04 -0.82 -9.22
C TYR A 87 -2.97 -0.92 -8.15
N VAL A 88 -2.64 0.22 -7.54
CA VAL A 88 -1.72 0.35 -6.41
C VAL A 88 -2.47 0.88 -5.19
N SER A 89 -2.45 0.14 -4.10
CA SER A 89 -3.14 0.52 -2.89
C SER A 89 -2.47 1.69 -2.18
N GLN A 90 -3.25 2.47 -1.44
CA GLN A 90 -2.75 3.56 -0.61
C GLN A 90 -1.70 3.09 0.41
N SER A 91 -1.87 1.89 0.94
CA SER A 91 -0.93 1.28 1.89
C SER A 91 0.45 1.05 1.26
N GLN A 92 0.50 0.57 0.00
CA GLN A 92 1.75 0.38 -0.74
C GLN A 92 2.42 1.72 -1.06
N ILE A 93 1.64 2.71 -1.48
CA ILE A 93 2.16 4.07 -1.76
C ILE A 93 2.84 4.64 -0.52
N ARG A 94 2.20 4.54 0.64
CA ARG A 94 2.76 5.03 1.90
C ARG A 94 3.96 4.20 2.38
N LEU A 95 3.88 2.87 2.26
CA LEU A 95 4.93 1.97 2.73
C LEU A 95 6.26 2.20 2.02
N PHE A 96 6.21 2.37 0.70
CA PHE A 96 7.38 2.54 -0.15
C PHE A 96 7.73 4.01 -0.45
N GLY A 97 6.93 4.96 0.05
CA GLY A 97 7.13 6.39 -0.23
C GLY A 97 7.03 6.72 -1.71
N LEU A 98 6.09 6.07 -2.43
CA LEU A 98 5.89 6.27 -3.85
C LEU A 98 5.33 7.65 -4.15
N LYS A 99 5.73 8.21 -5.28
CA LYS A 99 5.26 9.51 -5.77
C LYS A 99 4.76 9.40 -7.21
N THR A 100 3.88 10.30 -7.58
CA THR A 100 3.44 10.43 -8.98
C THR A 100 4.64 10.63 -9.89
N GLY A 101 4.70 9.86 -10.97
CA GLY A 101 5.80 9.85 -11.92
C GLY A 101 6.90 8.80 -11.63
N ASP A 102 6.80 8.05 -10.52
CA ASP A 102 7.72 6.94 -10.28
C ASP A 102 7.47 5.79 -11.23
N THR A 103 8.52 5.25 -11.81
CA THR A 103 8.47 4.00 -12.56
C THR A 103 8.59 2.83 -11.59
N VAL A 104 7.55 2.01 -11.52
CA VAL A 104 7.48 0.87 -10.60
C VAL A 104 7.45 -0.41 -11.39
N LEU A 105 8.39 -1.31 -11.07
CA LEU A 105 8.44 -2.69 -11.54
C LEU A 105 7.98 -3.59 -10.40
N GLY A 106 6.98 -4.42 -10.66
CA GLY A 106 6.44 -5.30 -9.63
C GLY A 106 5.65 -6.48 -10.16
N GLU A 107 5.25 -7.33 -9.24
CA GLU A 107 4.45 -8.51 -9.52
C GLU A 107 2.97 -8.19 -9.37
N VAL A 108 2.18 -8.60 -10.35
CA VAL A 108 0.73 -8.42 -10.40
C VAL A 108 0.03 -9.77 -10.44
N ARG A 109 -1.21 -9.81 -9.98
CA ARG A 109 -2.09 -10.97 -10.11
C ARG A 109 -3.29 -10.65 -10.99
N PRO A 110 -3.94 -11.67 -11.53
CA PRO A 110 -5.22 -11.46 -12.20
C PRO A 110 -6.28 -10.91 -11.22
N PRO A 111 -7.21 -10.10 -11.71
CA PRO A 111 -8.30 -9.58 -10.89
C PRO A 111 -9.20 -10.75 -10.44
N LYS A 112 -9.62 -10.71 -9.16
CA LYS A 112 -10.62 -11.61 -8.60
C LYS A 112 -12.03 -11.18 -9.01
N GLU A 113 -13.01 -12.06 -8.78
CA GLU A 113 -14.41 -11.73 -9.05
C GLU A 113 -14.83 -10.42 -8.35
N GLY A 114 -15.31 -9.46 -9.14
CA GLY A 114 -15.67 -8.12 -8.68
C GLY A 114 -14.55 -7.07 -8.73
N GLU A 115 -13.31 -7.43 -9.00
CA GLU A 115 -12.22 -6.50 -9.23
C GLU A 115 -12.13 -6.13 -10.73
N LYS A 116 -11.91 -4.85 -11.01
CA LYS A 116 -11.83 -4.35 -12.39
C LYS A 116 -10.40 -4.34 -12.93
N TYR A 117 -9.43 -4.09 -12.07
CA TYR A 117 -8.03 -3.87 -12.43
C TYR A 117 -7.12 -4.94 -11.84
N PHE A 118 -5.97 -5.14 -12.47
CA PHE A 118 -4.91 -6.00 -11.95
C PHE A 118 -4.29 -5.35 -10.71
N PRO A 119 -4.33 -5.94 -9.52
CA PRO A 119 -3.70 -5.36 -8.35
C PRO A 119 -2.20 -5.69 -8.30
N LEU A 120 -1.40 -4.71 -7.92
CA LEU A 120 0.01 -4.87 -7.59
C LEU A 120 0.15 -5.64 -6.28
N ILE A 121 0.86 -6.77 -6.29
CA ILE A 121 1.11 -7.58 -5.10
C ILE A 121 2.42 -7.18 -4.44
N LYS A 122 3.49 -7.07 -5.23
CA LYS A 122 4.83 -6.86 -4.74
C LYS A 122 5.56 -5.83 -5.59
N VAL A 123 6.30 -4.95 -4.93
CA VAL A 123 7.19 -3.98 -5.59
C VAL A 123 8.59 -4.54 -5.61
N ASN A 124 9.13 -4.75 -6.81
CA ASN A 124 10.49 -5.25 -7.01
C ASN A 124 11.50 -4.12 -7.14
N LYS A 125 11.20 -3.10 -7.97
CA LYS A 125 12.05 -1.93 -8.18
C LYS A 125 11.24 -0.65 -8.30
N ILE A 126 11.84 0.46 -7.92
CA ILE A 126 11.30 1.81 -8.08
C ILE A 126 12.37 2.66 -8.74
N ASN A 127 12.10 3.20 -9.93
CA ASN A 127 13.08 3.94 -10.73
C ASN A 127 14.39 3.17 -10.95
N GLY A 128 14.29 1.84 -11.14
CA GLY A 128 15.42 0.95 -11.31
C GLY A 128 16.19 0.59 -10.03
N LEU A 129 15.86 1.18 -8.89
CA LEU A 129 16.49 0.97 -7.60
C LEU A 129 15.65 0.06 -6.70
N SER A 130 16.26 -0.50 -5.66
CA SER A 130 15.54 -1.28 -4.65
C SER A 130 14.64 -0.34 -3.80
N PRO A 131 13.46 -0.81 -3.34
CA PRO A 131 12.53 0.00 -2.57
C PRO A 131 13.12 0.62 -1.30
N ASN A 132 14.06 -0.07 -0.66
CA ASN A 132 14.73 0.41 0.56
C ASN A 132 15.54 1.70 0.33
N VAL A 133 16.18 1.81 -0.84
CA VAL A 133 17.01 2.99 -1.19
C VAL A 133 16.12 4.18 -1.52
N VAL A 134 14.99 3.92 -2.19
CA VAL A 134 14.09 4.99 -2.65
C VAL A 134 13.27 5.57 -1.52
N ARG A 135 13.00 4.79 -0.48
CA ARG A 135 12.16 5.19 0.65
C ARG A 135 12.66 6.46 1.36
N ASP A 136 13.97 6.60 1.50
CA ASP A 136 14.60 7.70 2.26
C ASP A 136 14.95 8.91 1.36
N ARG A 137 14.42 8.97 0.14
CA ARG A 137 14.66 10.07 -0.78
C ARG A 137 14.03 11.38 -0.33
N VAL A 138 14.72 12.49 -0.59
CA VAL A 138 14.20 13.83 -0.38
C VAL A 138 13.30 14.21 -1.56
N SER A 139 12.13 14.83 -1.30
CA SER A 139 11.26 15.34 -2.33
C SER A 139 11.91 16.52 -3.06
N PHE A 140 11.65 16.62 -4.37
CA PHE A 140 12.19 17.70 -5.21
C PHE A 140 11.90 19.11 -4.64
N GLU A 141 10.72 19.34 -4.11
CA GLU A 141 10.29 20.58 -3.46
C GLU A 141 11.11 21.00 -2.23
N HIS A 142 11.86 20.05 -1.64
CA HIS A 142 12.74 20.30 -0.50
C HIS A 142 14.23 20.41 -0.90
N LEU A 143 14.53 20.29 -2.21
CA LEU A 143 15.88 20.46 -2.68
C LEU A 143 16.25 21.95 -2.73
N THR A 144 17.48 22.24 -2.30
CA THR A 144 18.04 23.60 -2.44
C THR A 144 18.44 23.84 -3.89
N PRO A 145 17.92 24.88 -4.56
CA PRO A 145 18.33 25.19 -5.92
C PRO A 145 19.80 25.63 -5.95
N LEU A 146 20.57 25.01 -6.80
CA LEU A 146 21.94 25.42 -7.10
C LEU A 146 21.93 26.18 -8.41
N PHE A 147 22.43 27.42 -8.39
CA PHE A 147 22.61 28.21 -9.59
C PHE A 147 23.94 27.84 -10.25
N PRO A 148 23.97 27.75 -11.59
CA PRO A 148 25.20 27.46 -12.30
C PRO A 148 26.25 28.57 -12.09
N ASN A 149 27.47 28.18 -11.77
CA ASN A 149 28.58 29.10 -11.58
C ASN A 149 29.44 29.26 -12.87
N GLU A 150 29.34 28.29 -13.77
CA GLU A 150 30.11 28.25 -15.00
C GLU A 150 29.16 28.17 -16.18
N LYS A 151 29.46 29.01 -17.20
CA LYS A 151 28.69 29.01 -18.45
C LYS A 151 29.09 27.81 -19.31
N PHE A 152 28.10 27.06 -19.79
CA PHE A 152 28.30 26.02 -20.79
C PHE A 152 28.39 26.61 -22.19
N ASN A 153 29.59 26.66 -22.77
CA ASN A 153 29.82 27.22 -24.09
C ASN A 153 29.40 26.26 -25.20
N LEU A 154 28.32 26.55 -25.87
CA LEU A 154 27.80 25.78 -27.02
C LEU A 154 28.38 26.28 -28.36
N ALA A 155 28.79 27.53 -28.42
CA ALA A 155 29.33 28.16 -29.61
C ALA A 155 30.85 28.14 -29.62
N ASP A 156 31.46 27.30 -30.45
CA ASP A 156 32.90 27.28 -30.74
C ASP A 156 33.17 27.84 -32.14
N LYS A 157 34.44 27.83 -32.58
CA LYS A 157 34.92 28.39 -33.84
C LYS A 157 34.15 27.93 -35.08
N GLN A 158 33.55 26.75 -35.05
CA GLN A 158 32.73 26.18 -36.15
C GLN A 158 31.22 26.24 -35.88
N SER A 159 30.76 27.12 -35.02
CA SER A 159 29.38 27.20 -34.63
C SER A 159 28.48 27.77 -35.73
N THR A 160 27.29 27.20 -35.88
CA THR A 160 26.22 27.73 -36.75
C THR A 160 25.51 28.91 -36.10
N VAL A 161 24.73 29.67 -36.88
CA VAL A 161 23.89 30.75 -36.34
C VAL A 161 22.93 30.25 -35.27
N SER A 162 22.35 29.08 -35.48
CA SER A 162 21.46 28.43 -34.52
C SER A 162 22.15 28.12 -33.19
N THR A 163 23.37 27.59 -33.23
CA THR A 163 24.17 27.28 -32.03
C THR A 163 24.51 28.56 -31.25
N ARG A 164 24.81 29.66 -31.94
CA ARG A 164 25.06 30.96 -31.31
C ARG A 164 23.84 31.53 -30.61
N ILE A 165 22.66 31.39 -31.25
CA ILE A 165 21.41 31.84 -30.63
C ILE A 165 21.13 31.05 -29.35
N ILE A 166 21.29 29.72 -29.41
CA ILE A 166 21.09 28.86 -28.23
C ILE A 166 22.08 29.21 -27.12
N ASP A 167 23.35 29.49 -27.47
CA ASP A 167 24.40 29.83 -26.50
C ASP A 167 24.13 31.16 -25.77
N LEU A 168 23.37 32.10 -26.38
CA LEU A 168 22.94 33.33 -25.71
C LEU A 168 21.91 33.09 -24.62
N PHE A 169 21.12 32.01 -24.71
CA PHE A 169 20.11 31.66 -23.73
C PHE A 169 20.59 30.57 -22.76
N ALA A 170 21.73 29.94 -22.98
CA ALA A 170 22.32 28.98 -22.08
C ALA A 170 22.86 29.71 -20.84
N PRO A 171 22.60 29.12 -19.62
CA PRO A 171 23.09 29.69 -18.36
C PRO A 171 24.61 29.60 -18.22
#